data_449b9914450dd4a4a59eacf1939a6dbb
#
_entry.id   449b9914450dd4a4a59eacf1939a6dbb
#
_cell.length_a   1.000
_cell.length_b   1.000
_cell.length_c   1.000
_cell.angle_alpha   90.00
_cell.angle_beta   90.00
_cell.angle_gamma   90.00
#
_symmetry.space_group_name_H-M   'P 1'
#
loop_
_entity.id
_entity.type
_entity.pdbx_description
1 polymer ?
#
loop_
_entity_poly.entity_id
_entity_poly.type
_entity_poly.pdbx_seq_one_letter_code
_entity_poly.pdbx_strand_id
1 'polypeptide(L)'
;MNANQNHDRMQVMKAAVDPWYQALADPAKAQDSVLESLLAHYRQTDYGKEHDADAVSSYADYKHSFPVQTYAGFKPFIDQVLAGNTHALLSAEPLYMGLTKGTTGEPKLFPFTPDHVRIWREIHPRIIFNYSLTKRNFEWLAGYRLNLTSSAKIGTIRVGDKEMKYGYSIAVAASIIEESGAAALKVAPTQDEMDTLPKEATKENWETRYEFAYEKAREKDVTYIMTDPHVIVNFGRYIQRKHKVTPKDLWHVSFIMSGGRANTHTRYTPAIHALYGASADVRETYTSTEAAMGAQIDDKRAWAPFYDKVFFEVQTIDGVKPMHEMIPGEIGGLVLSTTSLPRYRIGDLILAFEPPYFHCIGRENTKLYPYSYGKLTGKGELNLSKSPELPTWR
;
A
#
# COMPACT_ATOMS: atom_id res chain seq x y z
N MET A 1 -18.13 21.95 16.96
CA MET A 1 -17.88 22.30 15.54
C MET A 1 -19.18 22.72 14.89
N ASN A 2 -19.16 23.78 14.05
CA ASN A 2 -20.38 24.31 13.39
C ASN A 2 -20.85 23.36 12.27
N ALA A 3 -22.16 23.20 12.09
CA ALA A 3 -22.76 22.33 11.08
C ALA A 3 -22.26 22.61 9.64
N ASN A 4 -22.00 23.87 9.30
CA ASN A 4 -21.45 24.28 8.01
C ASN A 4 -20.02 23.77 7.79
N GLN A 5 -19.15 23.79 8.81
CA GLN A 5 -17.78 23.27 8.71
C GLN A 5 -17.73 21.76 8.49
N ASN A 6 -18.69 21.03 9.07
CA ASN A 6 -18.80 19.58 8.83
C ASN A 6 -19.31 19.28 7.42
N HIS A 7 -20.21 20.11 6.89
CA HIS A 7 -20.70 19.95 5.52
C HIS A 7 -19.57 20.14 4.51
N ASP A 8 -18.81 21.22 4.61
CA ASP A 8 -17.70 21.53 3.71
C ASP A 8 -16.61 20.43 3.74
N ARG A 9 -16.27 19.95 4.93
CA ARG A 9 -15.33 18.80 5.08
C ARG A 9 -15.84 17.55 4.40
N MET A 10 -17.11 17.20 4.56
CA MET A 10 -17.70 16.04 3.90
C MET A 10 -17.67 16.17 2.37
N GLN A 11 -17.87 17.37 1.82
CA GLN A 11 -17.78 17.59 0.38
C GLN A 11 -16.34 17.40 -0.13
N VAL A 12 -15.34 17.90 0.57
CA VAL A 12 -13.92 17.67 0.25
C VAL A 12 -13.58 16.19 0.30
N MET A 13 -14.03 15.47 1.33
CA MET A 13 -13.81 14.04 1.45
C MET A 13 -14.49 13.26 0.32
N LYS A 14 -15.74 13.61 -0.03
CA LYS A 14 -16.44 13.01 -1.15
C LYS A 14 -15.71 13.23 -2.47
N ALA A 15 -15.32 14.46 -2.76
CA ALA A 15 -14.59 14.79 -3.99
C ALA A 15 -13.30 13.97 -4.15
N ALA A 16 -12.62 13.63 -3.06
CA ALA A 16 -11.43 12.80 -3.08
C ALA A 16 -11.75 11.30 -3.30
N VAL A 17 -12.89 10.83 -2.82
CA VAL A 17 -13.29 9.40 -2.85
C VAL A 17 -14.09 9.06 -4.10
N ASP A 18 -14.92 9.96 -4.60
CA ASP A 18 -15.83 9.75 -5.73
C ASP A 18 -15.15 9.19 -7.00
N PRO A 19 -13.95 9.65 -7.44
CA PRO A 19 -13.27 9.08 -8.60
C PRO A 19 -12.95 7.59 -8.44
N TRP A 20 -12.62 7.16 -7.22
CA TRP A 20 -12.41 5.73 -6.95
C TRP A 20 -13.70 4.92 -7.11
N TYR A 21 -14.81 5.39 -6.54
CA TYR A 21 -16.09 4.71 -6.67
C TYR A 21 -16.59 4.68 -8.11
N GLN A 22 -16.35 5.74 -8.88
CA GLN A 22 -16.66 5.77 -10.32
C GLN A 22 -15.84 4.71 -11.07
N ALA A 23 -14.55 4.58 -10.76
CA ALA A 23 -13.69 3.55 -11.33
C ALA A 23 -14.10 2.12 -10.95
N LEU A 24 -14.63 1.92 -9.74
CA LEU A 24 -15.18 0.63 -9.33
C LEU A 24 -16.52 0.30 -10.02
N ALA A 25 -17.29 1.32 -10.35
CA ALA A 25 -18.57 1.16 -11.05
C ALA A 25 -18.39 0.87 -12.57
N ASP A 26 -17.35 1.41 -13.18
CA ASP A 26 -17.00 1.17 -14.59
C ASP A 26 -15.49 0.88 -14.70
N PRO A 27 -15.06 -0.31 -14.29
CA PRO A 27 -13.64 -0.65 -14.21
C PRO A 27 -12.98 -0.75 -15.59
N ALA A 28 -13.69 -1.18 -16.64
CA ALA A 28 -13.15 -1.26 -17.98
C ALA A 28 -12.74 0.13 -18.49
N LYS A 29 -13.65 1.09 -18.44
CA LYS A 29 -13.37 2.48 -18.84
C LYS A 29 -12.26 3.11 -18.01
N ALA A 30 -12.24 2.88 -16.70
CA ALA A 30 -11.20 3.41 -15.83
C ALA A 30 -9.83 2.84 -16.18
N GLN A 31 -9.76 1.53 -16.46
CA GLN A 31 -8.52 0.85 -16.83
C GLN A 31 -8.02 1.28 -18.21
N ASP A 32 -8.91 1.47 -19.19
CA ASP A 32 -8.53 2.02 -20.50
C ASP A 32 -7.91 3.42 -20.36
N SER A 33 -8.52 4.28 -19.55
CA SER A 33 -7.98 5.63 -19.30
C SER A 33 -6.63 5.62 -18.60
N VAL A 34 -6.43 4.69 -17.66
CA VAL A 34 -5.14 4.51 -16.98
C VAL A 34 -4.10 3.99 -17.98
N LEU A 35 -4.42 3.01 -18.79
CA LEU A 35 -3.52 2.46 -19.80
C LEU A 35 -3.06 3.55 -20.79
N GLU A 36 -3.99 4.36 -21.29
CA GLU A 36 -3.68 5.48 -22.18
C GLU A 36 -2.69 6.46 -21.52
N SER A 37 -2.93 6.82 -20.25
CA SER A 37 -2.02 7.68 -19.48
C SER A 37 -0.64 7.05 -19.32
N LEU A 38 -0.57 5.75 -19.02
CA LEU A 38 0.71 5.03 -18.87
C LEU A 38 1.47 4.96 -20.19
N LEU A 39 0.81 4.72 -21.31
CA LEU A 39 1.42 4.70 -22.64
C LEU A 39 2.05 6.06 -22.98
N ALA A 40 1.43 7.18 -22.58
CA ALA A 40 2.01 8.50 -22.76
C ALA A 40 3.35 8.67 -22.00
N HIS A 41 3.53 8.02 -20.85
CA HIS A 41 4.81 7.95 -20.14
C HIS A 41 5.80 7.02 -20.86
N TYR A 42 5.38 5.82 -21.25
CA TYR A 42 6.25 4.81 -21.85
C TYR A 42 6.84 5.26 -23.17
N ARG A 43 6.07 5.98 -24.02
CA ARG A 43 6.55 6.58 -25.29
C ARG A 43 7.78 7.47 -25.11
N GLN A 44 8.00 8.02 -23.92
CA GLN A 44 9.12 8.89 -23.59
C GLN A 44 10.36 8.13 -23.10
N THR A 45 10.29 6.80 -22.97
CA THR A 45 11.37 5.98 -22.41
C THR A 45 12.02 5.08 -23.47
N ASP A 46 13.25 4.69 -23.23
CA ASP A 46 13.96 3.76 -24.13
C ASP A 46 13.29 2.38 -24.05
N TYR A 47 12.89 1.92 -22.84
CA TYR A 47 12.12 0.69 -22.67
C TYR A 47 10.82 0.71 -23.50
N GLY A 48 10.09 1.81 -23.47
CA GLY A 48 8.86 1.95 -24.25
C GLY A 48 9.10 1.92 -25.76
N LYS A 49 10.19 2.55 -26.24
CA LYS A 49 10.58 2.51 -27.65
C LYS A 49 11.00 1.11 -28.11
N GLU A 50 11.74 0.36 -27.25
CA GLU A 50 12.10 -1.04 -27.51
C GLU A 50 10.86 -1.95 -27.64
N HIS A 51 9.73 -1.53 -27.07
CA HIS A 51 8.45 -2.24 -27.09
C HIS A 51 7.39 -1.56 -27.95
N ASP A 52 7.79 -0.74 -28.92
CA ASP A 52 6.89 -0.09 -29.90
C ASP A 52 5.71 0.67 -29.29
N ALA A 53 5.94 1.37 -28.16
CA ALA A 53 4.89 2.07 -27.40
C ALA A 53 4.08 3.06 -28.24
N ASP A 54 4.69 3.64 -29.31
CA ASP A 54 4.00 4.55 -30.23
C ASP A 54 2.95 3.85 -31.11
N ALA A 55 3.13 2.57 -31.39
CA ALA A 55 2.19 1.77 -32.18
C ALA A 55 1.04 1.18 -31.34
N VAL A 56 1.15 1.23 -30.00
CA VAL A 56 0.12 0.68 -29.11
C VAL A 56 -1.10 1.61 -29.03
N SER A 57 -2.25 1.10 -29.46
CA SER A 57 -3.55 1.81 -29.49
C SER A 57 -4.66 1.09 -28.72
N SER A 58 -4.43 -0.16 -28.33
CA SER A 58 -5.40 -0.99 -27.62
C SER A 58 -4.74 -1.86 -26.55
N TYR A 59 -5.55 -2.43 -25.66
CA TYR A 59 -5.06 -3.44 -24.70
C TYR A 59 -4.45 -4.67 -25.41
N ALA A 60 -5.01 -5.07 -26.55
CA ALA A 60 -4.48 -6.19 -27.33
C ALA A 60 -3.07 -5.88 -27.85
N ASP A 61 -2.85 -4.67 -28.39
CA ASP A 61 -1.52 -4.22 -28.81
C ASP A 61 -0.56 -4.14 -27.62
N TYR A 62 -1.00 -3.57 -26.50
CA TYR A 62 -0.21 -3.48 -25.28
C TYR A 62 0.25 -4.86 -24.77
N LYS A 63 -0.66 -5.83 -24.76
CA LYS A 63 -0.35 -7.21 -24.37
C LYS A 63 0.62 -7.89 -25.34
N HIS A 64 0.57 -7.54 -26.62
CA HIS A 64 1.47 -8.08 -27.64
C HIS A 64 2.86 -7.47 -27.55
N SER A 65 2.96 -6.15 -27.43
CA SER A 65 4.22 -5.41 -27.48
C SER A 65 5.01 -5.47 -26.17
N PHE A 66 4.32 -5.41 -25.03
CA PHE A 66 4.97 -5.40 -23.71
C PHE A 66 4.93 -6.77 -23.06
N PRO A 67 6.08 -7.41 -22.78
CA PRO A 67 6.11 -8.68 -22.07
C PRO A 67 5.79 -8.51 -20.58
N VAL A 68 5.22 -9.53 -19.95
CA VAL A 68 5.14 -9.60 -18.49
C VAL A 68 6.54 -9.82 -17.93
N GLN A 69 7.02 -8.92 -17.08
CA GLN A 69 8.36 -8.93 -16.53
C GLN A 69 8.36 -8.97 -15.01
N THR A 70 9.40 -9.59 -14.44
CA THR A 70 9.73 -9.49 -13.01
C THR A 70 10.76 -8.39 -12.78
N TYR A 71 11.15 -8.15 -11.53
CA TYR A 71 12.22 -7.20 -11.21
C TYR A 71 13.52 -7.47 -11.98
N ALA A 72 13.85 -8.73 -12.24
CA ALA A 72 15.05 -9.09 -12.99
C ALA A 72 15.06 -8.52 -14.41
N GLY A 73 13.90 -8.44 -15.06
CA GLY A 73 13.79 -7.82 -16.39
C GLY A 73 13.92 -6.29 -16.36
N PHE A 74 13.49 -5.64 -15.28
CA PHE A 74 13.61 -4.19 -15.14
C PHE A 74 14.95 -3.74 -14.54
N LYS A 75 15.67 -4.63 -13.85
CA LYS A 75 16.92 -4.28 -13.17
C LYS A 75 17.95 -3.62 -14.10
N PRO A 76 18.20 -4.09 -15.34
CA PRO A 76 19.16 -3.43 -16.25
C PRO A 76 18.78 -1.98 -16.57
N PHE A 77 17.49 -1.67 -16.69
CA PHE A 77 16.99 -0.32 -16.92
C PHE A 77 17.07 0.55 -15.65
N ILE A 78 16.77 -0.03 -14.50
CA ILE A 78 16.95 0.65 -13.20
C ILE A 78 18.43 0.98 -12.98
N ASP A 79 19.34 0.07 -13.31
CA ASP A 79 20.80 0.32 -13.22
C ASP A 79 21.23 1.47 -14.15
N GLN A 80 20.64 1.60 -15.35
CA GLN A 80 20.86 2.73 -16.23
C GLN A 80 20.32 4.05 -15.64
N VAL A 81 19.14 4.02 -15.02
CA VAL A 81 18.60 5.19 -14.29
C VAL A 81 19.57 5.61 -13.19
N LEU A 82 20.11 4.67 -12.42
CA LEU A 82 21.12 4.95 -11.39
C LEU A 82 22.41 5.52 -11.98
N ALA A 83 22.79 5.09 -13.19
CA ALA A 83 23.93 5.62 -13.92
C ALA A 83 23.68 7.03 -14.54
N GLY A 84 22.45 7.55 -14.46
CA GLY A 84 22.08 8.89 -14.93
C GLY A 84 21.26 8.90 -16.24
N ASN A 85 21.01 7.75 -16.86
CA ASN A 85 20.08 7.65 -18.00
C ASN A 85 18.65 7.49 -17.48
N THR A 86 18.04 8.58 -17.02
CA THR A 86 16.66 8.59 -16.51
C THR A 86 15.69 7.99 -17.53
N HIS A 87 15.84 8.35 -18.80
CA HIS A 87 14.93 7.93 -19.87
C HIS A 87 15.06 6.45 -20.24
N ALA A 88 16.01 5.70 -19.69
CA ALA A 88 16.02 4.24 -19.84
C ALA A 88 14.67 3.60 -19.46
N LEU A 89 14.04 4.09 -18.37
CA LEU A 89 12.79 3.53 -17.83
C LEU A 89 11.76 4.59 -17.42
N LEU A 90 12.15 5.84 -17.19
CA LEU A 90 11.31 6.87 -16.60
C LEU A 90 11.08 8.04 -17.54
N SER A 91 9.86 8.57 -17.54
CA SER A 91 9.53 9.81 -18.27
C SER A 91 9.95 11.09 -17.54
N ALA A 92 10.31 10.99 -16.24
CA ALA A 92 10.73 12.11 -15.42
C ALA A 92 11.77 11.67 -14.38
N GLU A 93 12.58 12.60 -13.92
CA GLU A 93 13.57 12.39 -12.86
C GLU A 93 12.90 11.86 -11.58
N PRO A 94 13.46 10.83 -10.94
CA PRO A 94 12.93 10.34 -9.67
C PRO A 94 13.17 11.37 -8.55
N LEU A 95 12.23 11.43 -7.60
CA LEU A 95 12.34 12.29 -6.41
C LEU A 95 12.95 11.54 -5.23
N TYR A 96 12.70 10.23 -5.14
CA TYR A 96 13.15 9.34 -4.08
C TYR A 96 13.45 7.96 -4.64
N MET A 97 14.22 7.19 -3.88
CA MET A 97 14.40 5.77 -4.13
C MET A 97 13.77 4.95 -3.00
N GLY A 98 12.77 4.14 -3.34
CA GLY A 98 12.10 3.26 -2.40
C GLY A 98 12.79 1.90 -2.30
N LEU A 99 13.09 1.46 -1.06
CA LEU A 99 13.68 0.16 -0.79
C LEU A 99 12.62 -0.82 -0.29
N THR A 100 12.60 -2.03 -0.87
CA THR A 100 11.78 -3.12 -0.33
C THR A 100 12.43 -3.74 0.91
N LYS A 101 11.61 -4.41 1.74
CA LYS A 101 12.13 -5.09 2.95
C LYS A 101 12.89 -6.39 2.67
N GLY A 102 12.93 -6.85 1.40
CA GLY A 102 13.63 -8.09 1.04
C GLY A 102 13.08 -9.36 1.70
N THR A 103 11.80 -9.42 2.03
CA THR A 103 11.19 -10.55 2.77
C THR A 103 11.28 -11.89 2.04
N THR A 104 11.54 -11.87 0.75
CA THR A 104 11.64 -13.06 -0.12
C THR A 104 12.95 -13.13 -0.92
N GLY A 105 13.94 -12.29 -0.59
CA GLY A 105 15.23 -12.20 -1.29
C GLY A 105 15.95 -10.90 -0.99
N GLU A 106 16.90 -10.52 -1.85
CA GLU A 106 17.62 -9.24 -1.72
C GLU A 106 16.67 -8.05 -1.81
N PRO A 107 16.92 -6.97 -1.03
CA PRO A 107 16.16 -5.74 -1.11
C PRO A 107 16.23 -5.16 -2.54
N LYS A 108 15.07 -4.74 -3.05
CA LYS A 108 14.94 -4.15 -4.38
C LYS A 108 14.78 -2.65 -4.24
N LEU A 109 15.38 -1.92 -5.19
CA LEU A 109 15.33 -0.47 -5.24
C LEU A 109 14.42 -0.03 -6.39
N PHE A 110 13.47 0.87 -6.09
CA PHE A 110 12.52 1.40 -7.07
C PHE A 110 12.57 2.92 -7.10
N PRO A 111 12.61 3.54 -8.29
CA PRO A 111 12.56 4.98 -8.44
C PRO A 111 11.12 5.50 -8.23
N PHE A 112 10.96 6.53 -7.41
CA PHE A 112 9.70 7.21 -7.19
C PHE A 112 9.68 8.51 -8.00
N THR A 113 8.98 8.49 -9.11
CA THR A 113 8.75 9.66 -9.97
C THR A 113 7.78 10.65 -9.32
N PRO A 114 7.69 11.89 -9.82
CA PRO A 114 6.66 12.85 -9.39
C PRO A 114 5.24 12.29 -9.43
N ASP A 115 4.89 11.48 -10.45
CA ASP A 115 3.59 10.84 -10.55
C ASP A 115 3.37 9.76 -9.51
N HIS A 116 4.38 8.96 -9.21
CA HIS A 116 4.33 7.98 -8.11
C HIS A 116 4.01 8.68 -6.77
N VAL A 117 4.73 9.77 -6.49
CA VAL A 117 4.53 10.60 -5.29
C VAL A 117 3.13 11.22 -5.27
N ARG A 118 2.65 11.76 -6.41
CA ARG A 118 1.31 12.33 -6.54
C ARG A 118 0.22 11.30 -6.25
N ILE A 119 0.34 10.08 -6.83
CA ILE A 119 -0.60 8.98 -6.59
C ILE A 119 -0.66 8.62 -5.10
N TRP A 120 0.47 8.55 -4.42
CA TRP A 120 0.50 8.24 -2.99
C TRP A 120 -0.15 9.35 -2.14
N ARG A 121 0.07 10.63 -2.49
CA ARG A 121 -0.60 11.76 -1.83
C ARG A 121 -2.12 11.74 -2.01
N GLU A 122 -2.62 11.22 -3.11
CA GLU A 122 -4.05 11.09 -3.37
C GLU A 122 -4.67 9.88 -2.67
N ILE A 123 -4.01 8.74 -2.68
CA ILE A 123 -4.57 7.48 -2.17
C ILE A 123 -4.70 7.46 -0.65
N HIS A 124 -3.71 7.94 0.09
CA HIS A 124 -3.76 7.89 1.55
C HIS A 124 -4.93 8.67 2.16
N PRO A 125 -5.14 9.96 1.80
CA PRO A 125 -6.33 10.68 2.25
C PRO A 125 -7.63 10.00 1.82
N ARG A 126 -7.68 9.46 0.59
CA ARG A 126 -8.85 8.77 0.05
C ARG A 126 -9.30 7.60 0.93
N ILE A 127 -8.36 6.76 1.40
CA ILE A 127 -8.67 5.63 2.28
C ILE A 127 -9.27 6.10 3.61
N ILE A 128 -8.66 7.12 4.22
CA ILE A 128 -9.11 7.68 5.50
C ILE A 128 -10.46 8.39 5.32
N PHE A 129 -10.64 9.13 4.25
CA PHE A 129 -11.90 9.81 3.94
C PHE A 129 -13.02 8.83 3.66
N ASN A 130 -12.73 7.73 2.94
CA ASN A 130 -13.68 6.64 2.76
C ASN A 130 -14.15 6.08 4.11
N TYR A 131 -13.24 5.79 5.02
CA TYR A 131 -13.57 5.35 6.38
C TYR A 131 -14.49 6.36 7.07
N SER A 132 -14.12 7.65 7.06
CA SER A 132 -14.92 8.69 7.69
C SER A 132 -16.32 8.82 7.12
N LEU A 133 -16.46 8.71 5.81
CA LEU A 133 -17.75 8.81 5.12
C LEU A 133 -18.63 7.58 5.39
N THR A 134 -18.07 6.38 5.35
CA THR A 134 -18.82 5.12 5.54
C THR A 134 -19.21 4.88 6.98
N LYS A 135 -18.32 5.18 7.93
CA LYS A 135 -18.54 4.99 9.38
C LYS A 135 -19.12 6.19 10.09
N ARG A 136 -19.18 7.36 9.42
CA ARG A 136 -19.54 8.64 10.06
C ARG A 136 -18.67 8.94 11.27
N ASN A 137 -17.43 8.47 11.28
CA ASN A 137 -16.47 8.64 12.35
C ASN A 137 -15.36 9.60 11.90
N PHE A 138 -15.19 10.67 12.66
CA PHE A 138 -14.23 11.75 12.44
C PHE A 138 -13.29 11.94 13.65
N GLU A 139 -13.34 11.06 14.64
CA GLU A 139 -12.57 11.18 15.90
C GLU A 139 -11.07 11.17 15.66
N TRP A 140 -10.61 10.43 14.62
CA TRP A 140 -9.20 10.39 14.23
C TRP A 140 -8.62 11.78 13.88
N LEU A 141 -9.46 12.77 13.50
CA LEU A 141 -9.05 14.16 13.22
C LEU A 141 -8.78 14.98 14.47
N ALA A 142 -9.30 14.57 15.63
CA ALA A 142 -9.23 15.36 16.86
C ALA A 142 -7.82 15.32 17.48
N GLY A 143 -7.17 14.17 17.41
CA GLY A 143 -5.91 13.93 18.10
C GLY A 143 -4.70 13.77 17.16
N TYR A 144 -3.77 12.95 17.59
CA TYR A 144 -2.50 12.71 16.92
C TYR A 144 -2.48 11.37 16.21
N ARG A 145 -1.78 11.32 15.08
CA ARG A 145 -1.31 10.05 14.50
C ARG A 145 -0.06 9.60 15.26
N LEU A 146 -0.08 8.39 15.80
CA LEU A 146 1.13 7.74 16.31
C LEU A 146 1.99 7.27 15.15
N ASN A 147 3.23 7.73 15.09
CA ASN A 147 4.20 7.29 14.09
C ASN A 147 5.11 6.20 14.67
N LEU A 148 4.99 4.99 14.10
CA LEU A 148 5.80 3.82 14.45
C LEU A 148 6.59 3.30 13.22
N THR A 149 6.85 4.15 12.24
CA THR A 149 7.51 3.73 11.00
C THR A 149 9.02 3.54 11.20
N SER A 150 9.63 2.82 10.25
CA SER A 150 11.09 2.73 10.10
C SER A 150 11.66 4.04 9.56
N SER A 151 12.97 4.08 9.25
CA SER A 151 13.57 5.28 8.66
C SER A 151 13.18 5.47 7.19
N ALA A 152 12.83 6.71 6.84
CA ALA A 152 12.66 7.17 5.46
C ALA A 152 14.00 7.53 4.80
N LYS A 153 15.04 7.72 5.61
CA LYS A 153 16.39 8.15 5.17
C LYS A 153 17.44 7.14 5.64
N ILE A 154 17.48 5.93 5.03
CA ILE A 154 18.47 4.90 5.37
C ILE A 154 19.85 5.35 4.92
N GLY A 155 19.96 5.96 3.75
CA GLY A 155 21.21 6.44 3.20
C GLY A 155 21.00 7.33 1.98
N THR A 156 22.09 7.62 1.29
CA THR A 156 22.09 8.25 -0.02
C THR A 156 22.59 7.28 -1.08
N ILE A 157 22.09 7.40 -2.28
CA ILE A 157 22.54 6.67 -3.46
C ILE A 157 22.80 7.69 -4.57
N ARG A 158 23.81 7.44 -5.37
CA ARG A 158 24.11 8.28 -6.53
C ARG A 158 23.19 7.90 -7.68
N VAL A 159 22.54 8.91 -8.26
CA VAL A 159 21.72 8.80 -9.47
C VAL A 159 22.27 9.82 -10.47
N GLY A 160 23.03 9.35 -11.45
CA GLY A 160 23.85 10.23 -12.29
C GLY A 160 24.82 11.07 -11.45
N ASP A 161 24.75 12.40 -11.57
CA ASP A 161 25.56 13.33 -10.79
C ASP A 161 24.91 13.81 -9.49
N LYS A 162 23.70 13.35 -9.18
CA LYS A 162 22.94 13.77 -7.99
C LYS A 162 23.03 12.73 -6.89
N GLU A 163 23.13 13.17 -5.65
CA GLU A 163 22.87 12.34 -4.49
C GLU A 163 21.38 12.34 -4.16
N MET A 164 20.79 11.16 -4.05
CA MET A 164 19.38 10.96 -3.76
C MET A 164 19.21 10.14 -2.48
N LYS A 165 18.27 10.52 -1.63
CA LYS A 165 17.91 9.77 -0.43
C LYS A 165 17.16 8.51 -0.82
N TYR A 166 17.42 7.41 -0.09
CA TYR A 166 16.63 6.19 -0.19
C TYR A 166 16.22 5.70 1.20
N GLY A 167 15.07 5.03 1.25
CA GLY A 167 14.54 4.48 2.49
C GLY A 167 13.45 3.44 2.26
N TYR A 168 12.97 2.85 3.36
CA TYR A 168 11.86 1.92 3.26
C TYR A 168 10.60 2.65 2.77
N SER A 169 9.92 2.06 1.78
CA SER A 169 8.81 2.70 1.06
C SER A 169 7.70 3.22 1.96
N ILE A 170 7.32 2.49 3.01
CA ILE A 170 6.29 2.93 3.96
C ILE A 170 6.70 4.21 4.73
N ALA A 171 7.98 4.34 5.07
CA ALA A 171 8.49 5.51 5.77
C ALA A 171 8.67 6.70 4.80
N VAL A 172 9.12 6.44 3.57
CA VAL A 172 9.17 7.44 2.50
C VAL A 172 7.76 7.97 2.21
N ALA A 173 6.75 7.09 2.16
CA ALA A 173 5.35 7.50 2.01
C ALA A 173 4.86 8.37 3.18
N ALA A 174 5.22 8.02 4.42
CA ALA A 174 4.89 8.82 5.59
C ALA A 174 5.50 10.22 5.52
N SER A 175 6.78 10.33 5.11
CA SER A 175 7.47 11.62 4.89
C SER A 175 6.76 12.45 3.81
N ILE A 176 6.46 11.84 2.66
CA ILE A 176 5.75 12.50 1.56
C ILE A 176 4.39 13.06 2.00
N ILE A 177 3.65 12.33 2.82
CA ILE A 177 2.34 12.75 3.35
C ILE A 177 2.50 13.90 4.34
N GLU A 178 3.48 13.82 5.24
CA GLU A 178 3.77 14.88 6.21
C GLU A 178 4.21 16.18 5.51
N GLU A 179 5.13 16.08 4.54
CA GLU A 179 5.62 17.22 3.76
C GLU A 179 4.53 17.91 2.93
N SER A 180 3.51 17.14 2.49
CA SER A 180 2.44 17.71 1.65
C SER A 180 1.52 18.69 2.37
N GLY A 181 1.57 18.75 3.72
CA GLY A 181 0.64 19.53 4.53
C GLY A 181 -0.83 19.11 4.34
N ALA A 182 -1.06 18.04 3.57
CA ALA A 182 -2.39 17.57 3.17
C ALA A 182 -3.21 17.03 4.34
N ALA A 183 -2.59 16.89 5.49
CA ALA A 183 -3.31 16.57 6.69
C ALA A 183 -3.07 17.69 7.70
N ALA A 184 -4.14 18.30 8.15
CA ALA A 184 -4.22 18.87 9.48
C ALA A 184 -3.92 17.79 10.56
N LEU A 185 -3.23 16.69 10.20
CA LEU A 185 -2.88 15.58 11.05
C LEU A 185 -1.66 15.97 11.88
N LYS A 186 -1.92 16.14 13.15
CA LYS A 186 -0.86 16.18 14.14
C LYS A 186 -0.19 14.80 14.19
N VAL A 187 1.14 14.75 14.16
CA VAL A 187 1.90 13.50 14.17
C VAL A 187 2.85 13.49 15.37
N ALA A 188 3.00 12.36 16.03
CA ALA A 188 3.93 12.21 17.14
C ALA A 188 4.49 10.77 17.19
N PRO A 189 5.83 10.63 17.18
CA PRO A 189 6.82 11.61 16.71
C PRO A 189 6.66 11.90 15.20
N THR A 190 7.26 12.99 14.71
CA THR A 190 7.33 13.26 13.26
C THR A 190 8.24 12.26 12.56
N GLN A 191 8.16 12.14 11.22
CA GLN A 191 9.05 11.25 10.49
C GLN A 191 10.52 11.71 10.56
N ASP A 192 10.77 13.01 10.54
CA ASP A 192 12.12 13.56 10.71
C ASP A 192 12.70 13.20 12.10
N GLU A 193 11.90 13.26 13.17
CA GLU A 193 12.32 12.79 14.49
C GLU A 193 12.63 11.29 14.49
N MET A 194 11.80 10.45 13.83
CA MET A 194 12.06 9.02 13.70
C MET A 194 13.32 8.71 12.89
N ASP A 195 13.66 9.54 11.93
CA ASP A 195 14.84 9.38 11.07
C ASP A 195 16.17 9.69 11.78
N THR A 196 16.13 10.29 12.98
CA THR A 196 17.32 10.48 13.82
C THR A 196 17.76 9.21 14.55
N LEU A 197 16.88 8.19 14.61
CA LEU A 197 17.13 6.96 15.35
C LEU A 197 17.96 5.95 14.53
N PRO A 198 18.59 4.94 15.19
CA PRO A 198 19.32 3.90 14.50
C PRO A 198 18.50 3.25 13.39
N LYS A 199 19.12 2.97 12.23
CA LYS A 199 18.43 2.61 10.99
C LYS A 199 18.28 1.12 10.77
N GLU A 200 19.16 0.31 11.39
CA GLU A 200 19.17 -1.14 11.25
C GLU A 200 17.93 -1.76 11.90
N ALA A 201 17.38 -2.79 11.27
CA ALA A 201 16.17 -3.47 11.74
C ALA A 201 16.45 -4.53 12.82
N THR A 202 17.28 -4.20 13.83
CA THR A 202 17.52 -5.08 14.97
C THR A 202 16.41 -4.95 16.02
N LYS A 203 16.32 -5.93 16.93
CA LYS A 203 15.35 -5.89 18.03
C LYS A 203 15.60 -4.67 18.92
N GLU A 204 16.86 -4.41 19.25
CA GLU A 204 17.30 -3.32 20.12
C GLU A 204 16.93 -1.95 19.53
N ASN A 205 17.16 -1.77 18.25
CA ASN A 205 16.80 -0.55 17.54
C ASN A 205 15.28 -0.36 17.43
N TRP A 206 14.50 -1.44 17.27
CA TRP A 206 13.05 -1.37 17.34
C TRP A 206 12.56 -1.02 18.74
N GLU A 207 13.14 -1.56 19.80
CA GLU A 207 12.81 -1.19 21.18
C GLU A 207 13.18 0.28 21.48
N THR A 208 14.29 0.78 20.93
CA THR A 208 14.66 2.21 20.99
C THR A 208 13.61 3.08 20.30
N ARG A 209 13.11 2.68 19.11
CA ARG A 209 12.05 3.38 18.40
C ARG A 209 10.73 3.36 19.16
N TYR A 210 10.38 2.24 19.77
CA TYR A 210 9.18 2.13 20.59
C TYR A 210 9.23 3.03 21.82
N GLU A 211 10.38 3.05 22.50
CA GLU A 211 10.55 3.94 23.63
C GLU A 211 10.43 5.41 23.24
N PHE A 212 11.11 5.79 22.17
CA PHE A 212 11.05 7.15 21.66
C PHE A 212 9.62 7.57 21.28
N ALA A 213 8.91 6.69 20.58
CA ALA A 213 7.51 6.95 20.21
C ALA A 213 6.60 7.07 21.43
N TYR A 214 6.80 6.22 22.45
CA TYR A 214 6.07 6.30 23.71
C TYR A 214 6.32 7.63 24.41
N GLU A 215 7.58 8.04 24.63
CA GLU A 215 7.92 9.29 25.29
C GLU A 215 7.39 10.54 24.56
N LYS A 216 7.35 10.51 23.23
CA LYS A 216 6.82 11.60 22.40
C LYS A 216 5.29 11.69 22.38
N ALA A 217 4.60 10.56 22.59
CA ALA A 217 3.16 10.47 22.42
C ALA A 217 2.36 10.24 23.70
N ARG A 218 2.96 9.80 24.80
CA ARG A 218 2.24 9.38 26.03
C ARG A 218 1.31 10.43 26.63
N GLU A 219 1.64 11.71 26.48
CA GLU A 219 0.85 12.85 27.00
C GLU A 219 -0.02 13.51 25.92
N LYS A 220 -0.12 12.87 24.73
CA LYS A 220 -0.92 13.37 23.63
C LYS A 220 -2.14 12.49 23.45
N ASP A 221 -3.20 13.07 22.92
CA ASP A 221 -4.40 12.33 22.53
C ASP A 221 -4.12 11.63 21.17
N VAL A 222 -3.73 10.36 21.22
CA VAL A 222 -3.50 9.54 20.01
C VAL A 222 -4.83 8.91 19.60
N THR A 223 -5.30 9.28 18.42
CA THR A 223 -6.59 8.80 17.87
C THR A 223 -6.45 7.94 16.62
N TYR A 224 -5.27 7.95 16.00
CA TYR A 224 -5.03 7.28 14.73
C TYR A 224 -3.63 6.64 14.65
N ILE A 225 -3.56 5.45 14.02
CA ILE A 225 -2.28 4.74 13.75
C ILE A 225 -2.28 4.26 12.31
N MET A 226 -1.11 4.39 11.64
CA MET A 226 -0.88 3.86 10.30
C MET A 226 0.48 3.19 10.23
N THR A 227 0.52 1.86 10.21
CA THR A 227 1.74 1.06 10.01
C THR A 227 1.43 -0.43 9.87
N ASP A 228 2.46 -1.27 9.74
CA ASP A 228 2.35 -2.74 9.70
C ASP A 228 1.71 -3.28 11.00
N PRO A 229 0.81 -4.25 10.94
CA PRO A 229 0.06 -4.73 12.12
C PRO A 229 0.95 -5.37 13.19
N HIS A 230 2.06 -6.02 12.76
CA HIS A 230 3.00 -6.59 13.74
C HIS A 230 3.74 -5.51 14.53
N VAL A 231 4.02 -4.36 13.94
CA VAL A 231 4.64 -3.21 14.63
C VAL A 231 3.68 -2.67 15.67
N ILE A 232 2.39 -2.52 15.32
CA ILE A 232 1.34 -2.09 16.26
C ILE A 232 1.26 -2.99 17.48
N VAL A 233 1.20 -4.31 17.26
CA VAL A 233 1.12 -5.30 18.35
C VAL A 233 2.40 -5.31 19.18
N ASN A 234 3.56 -5.27 18.53
CA ASN A 234 4.84 -5.28 19.24
C ASN A 234 5.06 -4.04 20.08
N PHE A 235 4.68 -2.86 19.58
CA PHE A 235 4.71 -1.63 20.35
C PHE A 235 3.80 -1.70 21.59
N GLY A 236 2.54 -2.12 21.43
CA GLY A 236 1.62 -2.25 22.55
C GLY A 236 2.13 -3.23 23.61
N ARG A 237 2.69 -4.36 23.20
CA ARG A 237 3.32 -5.33 24.11
C ARG A 237 4.60 -4.78 24.77
N TYR A 238 5.36 -3.98 24.05
CA TYR A 238 6.57 -3.34 24.59
C TYR A 238 6.23 -2.41 25.74
N ILE A 239 5.29 -1.47 25.55
CA ILE A 239 4.92 -0.53 26.61
C ILE A 239 4.23 -1.24 27.77
N GLN A 240 3.42 -2.27 27.53
CA GLN A 240 2.83 -3.11 28.59
C GLN A 240 3.91 -3.79 29.44
N ARG A 241 4.94 -4.35 28.80
CA ARG A 241 6.04 -5.00 29.50
C ARG A 241 6.90 -4.02 30.30
N LYS A 242 7.25 -2.88 29.70
CA LYS A 242 8.22 -1.93 30.28
C LYS A 242 7.56 -0.93 31.22
N HIS A 243 6.43 -0.34 30.81
CA HIS A 243 5.78 0.75 31.54
C HIS A 243 4.54 0.31 32.34
N LYS A 244 4.15 -0.99 32.24
CA LYS A 244 3.00 -1.56 32.96
C LYS A 244 1.65 -0.92 32.60
N VAL A 245 1.57 -0.27 31.43
CA VAL A 245 0.35 0.33 30.85
C VAL A 245 0.13 -0.24 29.46
N THR A 246 -1.11 -0.23 28.98
CA THR A 246 -1.43 -0.57 27.59
C THR A 246 -1.82 0.68 26.80
N PRO A 247 -1.78 0.68 25.47
CA PRO A 247 -2.23 1.82 24.66
C PRO A 247 -3.63 2.32 25.02
N LYS A 248 -4.59 1.43 25.31
CA LYS A 248 -5.96 1.82 25.71
C LYS A 248 -6.05 2.49 27.09
N ASP A 249 -5.04 2.34 27.94
CA ASP A 249 -4.96 3.06 29.22
C ASP A 249 -4.49 4.49 29.04
N LEU A 250 -3.88 4.80 27.90
CA LEU A 250 -3.29 6.10 27.57
C LEU A 250 -4.14 6.89 26.56
N TRP A 251 -4.73 6.19 25.56
CA TRP A 251 -5.28 6.79 24.36
C TRP A 251 -6.63 6.20 23.97
N HIS A 252 -7.43 7.00 23.28
CA HIS A 252 -8.62 6.54 22.59
C HIS A 252 -8.35 6.43 21.08
N VAL A 253 -7.74 5.33 20.66
CA VAL A 253 -7.48 5.07 19.24
C VAL A 253 -8.79 4.66 18.56
N SER A 254 -9.33 5.53 17.73
CA SER A 254 -10.58 5.27 17.00
C SER A 254 -10.36 4.58 15.66
N PHE A 255 -9.20 4.76 15.03
CA PHE A 255 -8.91 4.25 13.69
C PHE A 255 -7.47 3.73 13.54
N ILE A 256 -7.35 2.56 12.94
CA ILE A 256 -6.06 1.94 12.60
C ILE A 256 -6.07 1.54 11.13
N MET A 257 -5.24 2.19 10.32
CA MET A 257 -4.97 1.78 8.95
C MET A 257 -3.73 0.89 8.92
N SER A 258 -3.88 -0.33 8.44
CA SER A 258 -2.83 -1.34 8.51
C SER A 258 -2.63 -2.05 7.17
N GLY A 259 -1.37 -2.35 6.82
CA GLY A 259 -1.03 -3.03 5.58
C GLY A 259 0.32 -3.74 5.66
N GLY A 260 0.76 -4.31 4.54
CA GLY A 260 2.07 -4.94 4.43
C GLY A 260 2.19 -6.34 5.05
N ARG A 261 1.10 -6.91 5.56
CA ARG A 261 1.04 -8.28 6.08
C ARG A 261 -0.29 -8.94 5.72
N ALA A 262 -0.22 -10.20 5.33
CA ALA A 262 -1.41 -10.99 5.09
C ALA A 262 -2.17 -11.29 6.40
N ASN A 263 -3.48 -11.44 6.27
CA ASN A 263 -4.37 -11.89 7.34
C ASN A 263 -4.40 -10.95 8.56
N THR A 264 -4.33 -9.64 8.37
CA THR A 264 -4.37 -8.65 9.46
C THR A 264 -5.57 -8.89 10.39
N HIS A 265 -6.76 -9.05 9.83
CA HIS A 265 -7.98 -9.20 10.62
C HIS A 265 -8.04 -10.47 11.46
N THR A 266 -7.53 -11.59 10.95
CA THR A 266 -7.61 -12.87 11.66
C THR A 266 -6.44 -13.09 12.60
N ARG A 267 -5.26 -12.54 12.24
CA ARG A 267 -4.02 -12.78 12.97
C ARG A 267 -3.70 -11.69 13.99
N TYR A 268 -3.95 -10.43 13.64
CA TYR A 268 -3.47 -9.29 14.43
C TYR A 268 -4.59 -8.52 15.13
N THR A 269 -5.76 -8.38 14.52
CA THR A 269 -6.86 -7.59 15.08
C THR A 269 -7.27 -8.02 16.49
N PRO A 270 -7.33 -9.31 16.85
CA PRO A 270 -7.65 -9.69 18.23
C PRO A 270 -6.63 -9.15 19.24
N ALA A 271 -5.34 -9.18 18.91
CA ALA A 271 -4.29 -8.65 19.76
C ALA A 271 -4.29 -7.10 19.78
N ILE A 272 -4.61 -6.48 18.65
CA ILE A 272 -4.78 -5.02 18.57
C ILE A 272 -5.93 -4.58 19.47
N HIS A 273 -7.09 -5.21 19.38
CA HIS A 273 -8.24 -4.89 20.24
C HIS A 273 -7.95 -5.10 21.73
N ALA A 274 -7.19 -6.13 22.08
CA ALA A 274 -6.79 -6.37 23.47
C ALA A 274 -5.91 -5.23 24.03
N LEU A 275 -5.03 -4.67 23.19
CA LEU A 275 -4.05 -3.65 23.57
C LEU A 275 -4.59 -2.21 23.43
N TYR A 276 -5.34 -1.93 22.36
CA TYR A 276 -5.77 -0.56 22.00
C TYR A 276 -7.25 -0.29 22.27
N GLY A 277 -8.02 -1.31 22.65
CA GLY A 277 -9.47 -1.23 22.86
C GLY A 277 -10.26 -1.81 21.70
N ALA A 278 -11.44 -2.38 22.02
CA ALA A 278 -12.32 -3.02 21.03
C ALA A 278 -12.99 -2.01 20.08
N SER A 279 -13.00 -0.73 20.42
CA SER A 279 -13.52 0.37 19.59
C SER A 279 -12.60 0.79 18.47
N ALA A 280 -11.30 0.40 18.49
CA ALA A 280 -10.36 0.72 17.43
C ALA A 280 -10.75 -0.01 16.13
N ASP A 281 -11.25 0.73 15.13
CA ASP A 281 -11.61 0.15 13.83
C ASP A 281 -10.35 -0.09 13.00
N VAL A 282 -10.10 -1.35 12.67
CA VAL A 282 -8.91 -1.76 11.90
C VAL A 282 -9.29 -1.94 10.43
N ARG A 283 -8.63 -1.18 9.55
CA ARG A 283 -8.82 -1.24 8.10
C ARG A 283 -7.55 -1.70 7.41
N GLU A 284 -7.69 -2.62 6.49
CA GLU A 284 -6.56 -3.12 5.70
C GLU A 284 -6.35 -2.31 4.42
N THR A 285 -5.05 -2.15 4.10
CA THR A 285 -4.60 -1.64 2.80
C THR A 285 -3.67 -2.66 2.15
N TYR A 286 -3.77 -2.77 0.84
CA TYR A 286 -2.86 -3.57 0.05
C TYR A 286 -1.93 -2.65 -0.75
N THR A 287 -0.72 -2.50 -0.24
CA THR A 287 0.31 -1.62 -0.80
C THR A 287 1.66 -2.33 -0.82
N SER A 288 2.47 -2.01 -1.81
CA SER A 288 3.86 -2.43 -1.93
C SER A 288 4.73 -1.22 -2.26
N THR A 289 6.03 -1.44 -2.43
CA THR A 289 6.95 -0.39 -2.91
C THR A 289 6.59 0.06 -4.33
N GLU A 290 6.09 -0.87 -5.14
CA GLU A 290 5.79 -0.67 -6.55
C GLU A 290 4.51 0.14 -6.77
N ALA A 291 3.49 -0.09 -5.94
CA ALA A 291 2.19 0.56 -6.09
C ALA A 291 1.33 0.45 -4.82
N ALA A 292 0.31 1.28 -4.75
CA ALA A 292 -0.85 1.05 -3.91
C ALA A 292 -1.93 0.35 -4.74
N MET A 293 -2.27 -0.89 -4.38
CA MET A 293 -3.14 -1.74 -5.19
C MET A 293 -4.62 -1.65 -4.78
N GLY A 294 -4.90 -1.51 -3.50
CA GLY A 294 -6.28 -1.48 -3.03
C GLY A 294 -6.41 -1.24 -1.53
N ALA A 295 -7.64 -1.03 -1.09
CA ALA A 295 -7.96 -0.86 0.32
C ALA A 295 -9.36 -1.38 0.64
N GLN A 296 -9.60 -1.65 1.90
CA GLN A 296 -10.90 -2.01 2.42
C GLN A 296 -11.83 -0.79 2.43
N ILE A 297 -12.96 -0.88 1.71
CA ILE A 297 -13.91 0.21 1.56
C ILE A 297 -15.09 0.16 2.54
N ASP A 298 -15.38 -1.01 3.07
CA ASP A 298 -16.50 -1.28 3.98
C ASP A 298 -16.10 -2.30 5.08
N ASP A 299 -17.08 -2.97 5.70
CA ASP A 299 -16.84 -3.97 6.75
C ASP A 299 -16.44 -5.34 6.21
N LYS A 300 -16.45 -5.56 4.91
CA LYS A 300 -15.92 -6.77 4.29
C LYS A 300 -14.39 -6.77 4.42
N ARG A 301 -13.84 -7.93 4.79
CA ARG A 301 -12.40 -8.11 4.96
C ARG A 301 -11.68 -8.39 3.64
N ALA A 302 -12.00 -7.58 2.63
CA ALA A 302 -11.47 -7.65 1.29
C ALA A 302 -11.15 -6.24 0.79
N TRP A 303 -10.36 -6.13 -0.26
CA TRP A 303 -9.93 -4.86 -0.82
C TRP A 303 -10.67 -4.56 -2.11
N ALA A 304 -10.99 -3.29 -2.31
CA ALA A 304 -11.37 -2.75 -3.61
C ALA A 304 -10.12 -2.16 -4.28
N PRO A 305 -9.86 -2.45 -5.57
CA PRO A 305 -8.67 -1.98 -6.29
C PRO A 305 -8.75 -0.50 -6.62
N PHE A 306 -7.59 0.14 -6.75
CA PHE A 306 -7.47 1.52 -7.25
C PHE A 306 -7.42 1.53 -8.77
N TYR A 307 -8.51 1.15 -9.43
CA TYR A 307 -8.62 1.06 -10.89
C TYR A 307 -8.40 2.38 -11.63
N ASP A 308 -8.47 3.50 -10.94
CA ASP A 308 -8.17 4.83 -11.47
C ASP A 308 -6.71 5.26 -11.32
N LYS A 309 -5.83 4.39 -10.79
CA LYS A 309 -4.43 4.73 -10.49
C LYS A 309 -3.41 3.75 -11.01
N VAL A 310 -3.75 2.49 -11.09
CA VAL A 310 -2.87 1.40 -11.52
C VAL A 310 -3.61 0.58 -12.55
N PHE A 311 -2.94 0.16 -13.60
CA PHE A 311 -3.49 -0.79 -14.56
C PHE A 311 -3.22 -2.21 -14.06
N PHE A 312 -4.29 -3.00 -13.94
CA PHE A 312 -4.25 -4.33 -13.34
C PHE A 312 -4.56 -5.42 -14.34
N GLU A 313 -3.66 -6.39 -14.41
CA GLU A 313 -3.85 -7.65 -15.09
C GLU A 313 -3.67 -8.80 -14.10
N VAL A 314 -4.14 -9.96 -14.49
CA VAL A 314 -3.94 -11.20 -13.74
C VAL A 314 -3.50 -12.30 -14.71
N GLN A 315 -2.48 -13.05 -14.31
CA GLN A 315 -2.04 -14.24 -15.00
C GLN A 315 -2.73 -15.45 -14.40
N THR A 316 -3.65 -16.03 -15.14
CA THR A 316 -4.37 -17.27 -14.80
C THR A 316 -3.79 -18.46 -15.58
N ILE A 317 -4.38 -19.62 -15.40
CA ILE A 317 -4.02 -20.82 -16.21
C ILE A 317 -4.32 -20.63 -17.69
N ASP A 318 -5.33 -19.82 -18.04
CA ASP A 318 -5.78 -19.58 -19.40
C ASP A 318 -5.04 -18.42 -20.09
N GLY A 319 -4.13 -17.76 -19.37
CA GLY A 319 -3.35 -16.64 -19.87
C GLY A 319 -3.50 -15.37 -19.05
N VAL A 320 -3.11 -14.23 -19.65
CA VAL A 320 -3.19 -12.91 -18.98
C VAL A 320 -4.41 -12.16 -19.48
N LYS A 321 -5.18 -11.62 -18.53
CA LYS A 321 -6.38 -10.79 -18.78
C LYS A 321 -6.47 -9.61 -17.81
N PRO A 322 -7.29 -8.58 -18.08
CA PRO A 322 -7.59 -7.52 -17.12
C PRO A 322 -8.17 -8.09 -15.82
N MET A 323 -7.75 -7.53 -14.69
CA MET A 323 -8.18 -8.02 -13.38
C MET A 323 -9.69 -7.88 -13.16
N HIS A 324 -10.34 -6.88 -13.73
CA HIS A 324 -11.78 -6.67 -13.59
C HIS A 324 -12.62 -7.73 -14.32
N GLU A 325 -12.01 -8.56 -15.17
CA GLU A 325 -12.63 -9.70 -15.82
C GLU A 325 -12.55 -11.00 -15.01
N MET A 326 -11.93 -10.95 -13.81
CA MET A 326 -11.93 -12.11 -12.93
C MET A 326 -13.35 -12.43 -12.45
N ILE A 327 -13.64 -13.71 -12.40
CA ILE A 327 -14.90 -14.20 -11.81
C ILE A 327 -14.69 -14.56 -10.34
N PRO A 328 -15.73 -14.51 -9.49
CA PRO A 328 -15.65 -14.92 -8.09
C PRO A 328 -15.07 -16.34 -7.94
N GLY A 329 -14.07 -16.48 -7.08
CA GLY A 329 -13.37 -17.73 -6.85
C GLY A 329 -12.13 -17.95 -7.74
N GLU A 330 -11.93 -17.15 -8.75
CA GLU A 330 -10.76 -17.26 -9.63
C GLU A 330 -9.49 -16.78 -8.94
N ILE A 331 -8.39 -17.48 -9.22
CA ILE A 331 -7.06 -17.18 -8.68
C ILE A 331 -6.11 -16.87 -9.82
N GLY A 332 -5.26 -15.87 -9.63
CA GLY A 332 -4.19 -15.57 -10.59
C GLY A 332 -3.03 -14.81 -9.97
N GLY A 333 -1.91 -14.81 -10.67
CA GLY A 333 -0.74 -13.99 -10.34
C GLY A 333 -0.96 -12.54 -10.72
N LEU A 334 -0.79 -11.63 -9.77
CA LEU A 334 -1.01 -10.20 -10.00
C LEU A 334 0.09 -9.62 -10.90
N VAL A 335 -0.34 -8.97 -11.98
CA VAL A 335 0.48 -8.16 -12.87
C VAL A 335 -0.05 -6.74 -12.81
N LEU A 336 0.84 -5.77 -12.61
CA LEU A 336 0.47 -4.37 -12.53
C LEU A 336 1.31 -3.49 -13.45
N SER A 337 0.72 -2.42 -13.92
CA SER A 337 1.44 -1.41 -14.69
C SER A 337 1.33 -0.06 -13.99
N THR A 338 2.49 0.58 -13.82
CA THR A 338 2.65 1.92 -13.24
C THR A 338 3.49 2.79 -14.19
N THR A 339 3.68 4.05 -13.90
CA THR A 339 4.48 4.96 -14.73
C THR A 339 5.94 4.53 -14.94
N SER A 340 6.45 3.62 -14.10
CA SER A 340 7.84 3.12 -14.17
C SER A 340 7.96 1.61 -14.40
N LEU A 341 6.87 0.87 -14.39
CA LEU A 341 6.88 -0.59 -14.41
C LEU A 341 5.75 -1.11 -15.32
N PRO A 342 5.94 -1.15 -16.65
CA PRO A 342 4.97 -1.78 -17.56
C PRO A 342 4.86 -3.29 -17.30
N ARG A 343 3.66 -3.81 -17.10
CA ARG A 343 3.34 -5.24 -16.92
C ARG A 343 4.26 -5.98 -15.95
N TYR A 344 4.45 -5.37 -14.77
CA TYR A 344 5.30 -5.92 -13.72
C TYR A 344 4.58 -7.03 -12.95
N ARG A 345 5.14 -8.23 -12.96
CA ARG A 345 4.70 -9.37 -12.17
C ARG A 345 5.26 -9.26 -10.76
N ILE A 346 4.42 -8.86 -9.82
CA ILE A 346 4.82 -8.62 -8.44
C ILE A 346 5.09 -9.93 -7.67
N GLY A 347 4.49 -11.04 -8.14
CA GLY A 347 4.61 -12.38 -7.56
C GLY A 347 3.61 -12.67 -6.44
N ASP A 348 2.57 -11.86 -6.29
CA ASP A 348 1.46 -12.12 -5.38
C ASP A 348 0.36 -12.91 -6.11
N LEU A 349 -0.22 -13.90 -5.40
CA LEU A 349 -1.43 -14.60 -5.83
C LEU A 349 -2.63 -13.90 -5.22
N ILE A 350 -3.57 -13.55 -6.08
CA ILE A 350 -4.83 -12.93 -5.67
C ILE A 350 -6.01 -13.86 -5.94
N LEU A 351 -7.04 -13.72 -5.11
CA LEU A 351 -8.33 -14.39 -5.21
C LEU A 351 -9.40 -13.32 -5.42
N ALA A 352 -10.22 -13.49 -6.45
CA ALA A 352 -11.38 -12.63 -6.70
C ALA A 352 -12.59 -13.07 -5.88
N PHE A 353 -13.33 -12.09 -5.40
CA PHE A 353 -14.66 -12.25 -4.80
C PHE A 353 -15.70 -11.59 -5.69
N GLU A 354 -16.93 -11.44 -5.19
CA GLU A 354 -17.93 -10.62 -5.86
C GLU A 354 -17.35 -9.21 -6.14
N PRO A 355 -17.44 -8.72 -7.36
CA PRO A 355 -16.87 -7.43 -7.69
C PRO A 355 -17.33 -6.31 -6.74
N PRO A 356 -16.47 -5.38 -6.38
CA PRO A 356 -15.10 -5.20 -6.88
C PRO A 356 -14.02 -5.87 -6.01
N TYR A 357 -14.33 -6.83 -5.16
CA TYR A 357 -13.47 -7.28 -4.07
C TYR A 357 -12.47 -8.36 -4.51
N PHE A 358 -11.26 -8.24 -3.97
CA PHE A 358 -10.20 -9.23 -4.09
C PHE A 358 -9.35 -9.31 -2.80
N HIS A 359 -8.49 -10.33 -2.72
CA HIS A 359 -7.49 -10.45 -1.65
C HIS A 359 -6.23 -11.18 -2.11
N CYS A 360 -5.09 -10.86 -1.50
CA CYS A 360 -3.85 -11.59 -1.71
C CYS A 360 -3.81 -12.82 -0.79
N ILE A 361 -3.72 -13.99 -1.39
CA ILE A 361 -3.74 -15.28 -0.68
C ILE A 361 -2.36 -15.94 -0.56
N GLY A 362 -1.33 -15.37 -1.17
CA GLY A 362 0.02 -15.92 -1.10
C GLY A 362 0.98 -15.31 -2.10
N ARG A 363 2.10 -16.02 -2.29
CA ARG A 363 3.14 -15.69 -3.28
C ARG A 363 3.31 -16.86 -4.25
N GLU A 364 3.53 -16.57 -5.53
CA GLU A 364 3.58 -17.56 -6.61
C GLU A 364 4.62 -18.67 -6.40
N ASN A 365 5.84 -18.32 -6.02
CA ASN A 365 6.95 -19.26 -5.86
C ASN A 365 7.20 -19.68 -4.41
N THR A 366 6.25 -19.41 -3.54
CA THR A 366 6.32 -19.77 -2.13
C THR A 366 5.05 -20.50 -1.73
N LYS A 367 5.05 -21.02 -0.53
CA LYS A 367 3.82 -21.59 0.05
C LYS A 367 2.76 -20.47 0.12
N LEU A 368 1.51 -20.83 -0.16
CA LEU A 368 0.37 -19.99 0.22
C LEU A 368 0.52 -19.62 1.70
N TYR A 369 0.03 -18.47 2.09
CA TYR A 369 0.10 -18.09 3.49
C TYR A 369 -0.56 -19.17 4.34
N PRO A 370 0.16 -19.80 5.28
CA PRO A 370 -0.32 -21.05 5.93
C PRO A 370 -1.70 -20.90 6.55
N TYR A 371 -2.00 -19.71 7.06
CA TYR A 371 -3.29 -19.41 7.65
C TYR A 371 -4.41 -19.32 6.61
N SER A 372 -4.19 -18.63 5.50
CA SER A 372 -5.16 -18.52 4.41
C SER A 372 -5.35 -19.88 3.76
N TYR A 373 -4.27 -20.59 3.51
CA TYR A 373 -4.31 -21.91 2.92
C TYR A 373 -5.10 -22.90 3.76
N GLY A 374 -4.80 -23.03 5.04
CA GLY A 374 -5.52 -23.94 5.94
C GLY A 374 -7.01 -23.61 6.07
N LYS A 375 -7.37 -22.35 6.00
CA LYS A 375 -8.76 -21.87 6.02
C LYS A 375 -9.50 -22.10 4.71
N LEU A 376 -8.80 -21.94 3.57
CA LEU A 376 -9.38 -22.12 2.24
C LEU A 376 -9.57 -23.58 1.87
N THR A 377 -8.69 -24.45 2.35
CA THR A 377 -8.58 -25.81 1.81
C THR A 377 -8.94 -26.92 2.77
N GLY A 378 -8.91 -26.65 4.10
CA GLY A 378 -9.15 -27.66 5.13
C GLY A 378 -8.26 -28.92 5.08
N LYS A 379 -7.65 -29.22 3.95
CA LYS A 379 -6.81 -30.42 3.72
C LYS A 379 -5.58 -30.15 2.85
N GLY A 380 -5.18 -28.89 2.68
CA GLY A 380 -4.07 -28.57 1.80
C GLY A 380 -4.43 -28.48 0.31
N GLU A 381 -5.70 -28.62 -0.07
CA GLU A 381 -6.22 -28.39 -1.41
C GLU A 381 -7.14 -27.18 -1.45
N LEU A 382 -7.04 -26.35 -2.47
CA LEU A 382 -7.91 -25.20 -2.65
C LEU A 382 -9.34 -25.66 -2.94
N ASN A 383 -10.22 -25.57 -1.96
CA ASN A 383 -11.62 -25.94 -2.12
C ASN A 383 -12.53 -24.72 -1.92
N LEU A 384 -12.70 -23.94 -2.98
CA LEU A 384 -13.46 -22.71 -2.99
C LEU A 384 -14.96 -22.92 -2.75
N SER A 385 -15.49 -24.10 -3.04
CA SER A 385 -16.92 -24.42 -2.85
C SER A 385 -17.28 -24.66 -1.37
N LYS A 386 -16.30 -24.98 -0.55
CA LYS A 386 -16.48 -25.20 0.90
C LYS A 386 -15.98 -24.06 1.75
N SER A 387 -15.78 -22.92 1.15
CA SER A 387 -15.29 -21.75 1.83
C SER A 387 -16.43 -20.93 2.48
N PRO A 388 -17.21 -21.47 3.44
CA PRO A 388 -18.04 -20.66 4.33
C PRO A 388 -17.17 -19.79 5.22
N GLU A 389 -15.87 -19.97 5.20
CA GLU A 389 -14.92 -19.29 6.04
C GLU A 389 -14.03 -18.28 5.31
N LEU A 390 -14.06 -18.23 3.98
CA LEU A 390 -14.03 -16.93 3.29
C LEU A 390 -14.95 -15.91 3.97
N PRO A 391 -15.77 -16.33 4.82
CA PRO A 391 -16.66 -15.61 5.68
C PRO A 391 -16.01 -14.67 6.61
N THR A 392 -14.83 -14.86 6.97
CA THR A 392 -14.10 -13.78 7.59
C THR A 392 -14.09 -12.51 6.73
N TRP A 393 -14.67 -12.62 5.53
CA TRP A 393 -14.96 -11.55 4.58
C TRP A 393 -16.40 -11.03 4.60
N ARG A 394 -17.30 -11.66 5.31
CA ARG A 394 -18.66 -11.20 5.50
C ARG A 394 -18.76 -10.17 6.59
#